data_724852ff54d08c1172b0a8ba8ac21e5e
#
_entry.id   724852ff54d08c1172b0a8ba8ac21e5e
#
_cell.length_a   1.000
_cell.length_b   1.000
_cell.length_c   1.000
_cell.angle_alpha   90.00
_cell.angle_beta   90.00
_cell.angle_gamma   90.00
#
_symmetry.space_group_name_H-M   'P 1'
#
loop_
_entity.id
_entity.type
_entity.pdbx_description
1 polymer ?
#
loop_
_entity_poly.entity_id
_entity_poly.type
_entity_poly.pdbx_seq_one_letter_code
_entity_poly.pdbx_strand_id
1 'polypeptide(L)'
;KDKFPPDSVLITYLDDQDKYVIPVIDRINSGFKLRNGTFHKGLDIHLTRTTPVKAAFNGKVRYARFNTGGYGNLVIIRHFNGLETYYAHLSRLDVKENQLVKAGKVIGLGGNTGVKWSGPHLHFEVRDHDFAFDPEKIFSIKDSVWLGDKILLKKADFHSVIAASRKYHRIKSGETLSYLAVRYNTTVSKILKINPKLNINSIIGIGMKIRVR
;
A
#
# COMPACT_ATOMS: atom_id res chain seq x y z
N LYS A 1 -0.90 -11.14 -18.87
CA LYS A 1 -1.12 -10.42 -17.60
C LYS A 1 -1.98 -9.22 -17.91
N ASP A 2 -3.15 -9.14 -17.29
CA ASP A 2 -4.03 -7.99 -17.47
C ASP A 2 -3.35 -6.73 -16.94
N LYS A 3 -3.41 -5.66 -17.72
CA LYS A 3 -2.83 -4.35 -17.37
C LYS A 3 -3.62 -3.63 -16.27
N PHE A 4 -4.83 -4.07 -15.99
CA PHE A 4 -5.76 -3.41 -15.08
C PHE A 4 -6.40 -4.42 -14.13
N PRO A 5 -6.74 -4.00 -12.90
CA PRO A 5 -7.51 -4.83 -11.99
C PRO A 5 -8.92 -5.08 -12.57
N PRO A 6 -9.60 -6.15 -12.15
CA PRO A 6 -10.98 -6.41 -12.51
C PRO A 6 -11.91 -5.27 -12.06
N ASP A 7 -13.09 -5.17 -12.65
CA ASP A 7 -14.06 -4.13 -12.29
C ASP A 7 -14.55 -4.27 -10.85
N SER A 8 -14.67 -5.51 -10.37
CA SER A 8 -14.90 -5.83 -8.96
C SER A 8 -14.38 -7.22 -8.61
N VAL A 9 -13.98 -7.41 -7.37
CA VAL A 9 -13.56 -8.70 -6.78
C VAL A 9 -14.31 -8.88 -5.47
N LEU A 10 -15.06 -9.97 -5.36
CA LEU A 10 -15.63 -10.40 -4.08
C LEU A 10 -14.66 -11.39 -3.44
N ILE A 11 -14.08 -11.02 -2.32
CA ILE A 11 -13.27 -11.89 -1.50
C ILE A 11 -14.15 -12.36 -0.36
N THR A 12 -14.31 -13.67 -0.25
CA THR A 12 -15.11 -14.28 0.80
C THR A 12 -14.18 -15.11 1.69
N TYR A 13 -14.31 -14.95 2.97
CA TYR A 13 -13.57 -15.69 3.99
C TYR A 13 -14.52 -16.75 4.52
N LEU A 14 -14.46 -17.94 3.94
CA LEU A 14 -15.55 -18.91 4.02
C LEU A 14 -15.43 -19.94 5.14
N ASP A 15 -14.38 -19.91 5.98
CA ASP A 15 -14.20 -21.02 6.90
C ASP A 15 -13.60 -20.60 8.24
N ASP A 16 -13.98 -21.26 9.32
CA ASP A 16 -13.28 -21.21 10.62
C ASP A 16 -11.77 -21.52 10.52
N GLN A 17 -11.36 -22.11 9.41
CA GLN A 17 -9.96 -22.37 9.07
C GLN A 17 -9.24 -21.14 8.49
N ASP A 18 -9.95 -20.16 7.96
CA ASP A 18 -9.40 -18.91 7.42
C ASP A 18 -9.27 -17.83 8.51
N LYS A 19 -8.91 -18.24 9.72
CA LYS A 19 -8.63 -17.28 10.79
C LYS A 19 -7.63 -16.26 10.31
N TYR A 20 -7.97 -15.00 10.45
CA TYR A 20 -7.05 -13.90 10.23
C TYR A 20 -6.31 -13.57 11.52
N VAL A 21 -5.12 -13.03 11.37
CA VAL A 21 -4.35 -12.43 12.46
C VAL A 21 -3.73 -11.14 11.96
N ILE A 22 -3.88 -10.06 12.71
CA ILE A 22 -3.20 -8.81 12.39
C ILE A 22 -1.68 -9.03 12.55
N PRO A 23 -0.89 -8.76 11.51
CA PRO A 23 0.55 -9.09 11.50
C PRO A 23 1.34 -8.46 12.65
N VAL A 24 1.05 -7.20 12.95
CA VAL A 24 1.59 -6.40 14.05
C VAL A 24 0.52 -5.42 14.49
N ILE A 25 0.31 -5.27 15.78
CA ILE A 25 -0.59 -4.29 16.38
C ILE A 25 0.25 -3.16 16.95
N ASP A 26 0.32 -2.04 16.22
CA ASP A 26 0.98 -0.81 16.64
C ASP A 26 0.47 0.35 15.76
N ARG A 27 0.93 1.56 16.01
CA ARG A 27 0.51 2.75 15.24
C ARG A 27 0.94 2.67 13.78
N ILE A 28 0.10 3.20 12.90
CA ILE A 28 0.41 3.35 11.48
C ILE A 28 1.23 4.64 11.30
N ASN A 29 2.48 4.51 10.89
CA ASN A 29 3.35 5.64 10.56
C ASN A 29 2.97 6.24 9.21
N SER A 30 2.52 5.42 8.28
CA SER A 30 2.09 5.88 6.96
C SER A 30 1.12 4.90 6.29
N GLY A 31 0.02 5.43 5.76
CA GLY A 31 -1.04 4.69 5.10
C GLY A 31 -0.81 4.47 3.60
N PHE A 32 -1.76 3.76 3.01
CA PHE A 32 -1.88 3.49 1.58
C PHE A 32 -2.21 4.76 0.79
N LYS A 33 -1.23 5.37 0.16
CA LYS A 33 -1.40 6.68 -0.51
C LYS A 33 -0.28 7.02 -1.49
N LEU A 34 -0.52 8.01 -2.32
CA LEU A 34 0.52 8.63 -3.15
C LEU A 34 1.45 9.49 -2.28
N ARG A 35 2.76 9.27 -2.40
CA ARG A 35 3.83 10.06 -1.75
C ARG A 35 4.80 10.57 -2.82
N ASN A 36 5.01 11.88 -2.93
CA ASN A 36 6.04 12.47 -3.80
C ASN A 36 6.13 11.85 -5.21
N GLY A 37 4.98 11.51 -5.81
CA GLY A 37 4.91 10.92 -7.15
C GLY A 37 5.05 9.40 -7.22
N THR A 38 5.33 8.73 -6.10
CA THR A 38 5.35 7.27 -5.98
C THR A 38 4.20 6.80 -5.10
N PHE A 39 3.50 5.75 -5.51
CA PHE A 39 2.40 5.22 -4.72
C PHE A 39 2.92 4.28 -3.63
N HIS A 40 2.57 4.58 -2.38
CA HIS A 40 2.80 3.69 -1.24
C HIS A 40 1.71 2.62 -1.22
N LYS A 41 2.08 1.37 -1.51
CA LYS A 41 1.16 0.28 -1.80
C LYS A 41 0.68 -0.49 -0.57
N GLY A 42 1.04 -0.03 0.62
CA GLY A 42 0.72 -0.71 1.87
C GLY A 42 0.63 0.24 3.05
N LEU A 43 0.75 -0.33 4.23
CA LEU A 43 0.86 0.39 5.50
C LEU A 43 2.28 0.25 6.04
N ASP A 44 2.85 1.34 6.55
CA ASP A 44 4.04 1.27 7.39
C ASP A 44 3.59 1.27 8.85
N ILE A 45 3.71 0.14 9.51
CA ILE A 45 3.31 -0.07 10.90
C ILE A 45 4.56 0.02 11.76
N HIS A 46 4.53 0.85 12.80
CA HIS A 46 5.62 0.96 13.75
C HIS A 46 5.91 -0.41 14.40
N LEU A 47 7.19 -0.69 14.65
CA LEU A 47 7.63 -1.84 15.43
C LEU A 47 9.07 -1.63 15.92
N THR A 48 9.53 -2.53 16.79
CA THR A 48 10.94 -2.65 17.16
C THR A 48 11.60 -3.79 16.36
N ARG A 49 12.93 -3.86 16.39
CA ARG A 49 13.67 -4.93 15.68
C ARG A 49 13.43 -6.34 16.25
N THR A 50 12.86 -6.43 17.44
CA THR A 50 12.53 -7.70 18.11
C THR A 50 11.05 -8.05 18.01
N THR A 51 10.21 -7.17 17.46
CA THR A 51 8.79 -7.40 17.32
C THR A 51 8.53 -8.58 16.37
N PRO A 52 7.85 -9.64 16.83
CA PRO A 52 7.46 -10.74 15.96
C PRO A 52 6.44 -10.28 14.92
N VAL A 53 6.68 -10.63 13.66
CA VAL A 53 5.74 -10.39 12.55
C VAL A 53 5.03 -11.69 12.22
N LYS A 54 3.69 -11.67 12.16
CA LYS A 54 2.85 -12.86 12.00
C LYS A 54 2.22 -12.91 10.61
N ALA A 55 1.99 -14.12 10.11
CA ALA A 55 1.22 -14.34 8.89
C ALA A 55 -0.25 -13.93 9.11
N ALA A 56 -0.81 -13.15 8.18
CA ALA A 56 -2.18 -12.65 8.30
C ALA A 56 -3.24 -13.75 8.12
N PHE A 57 -3.01 -14.70 7.20
CA PHE A 57 -3.91 -15.79 6.89
C PHE A 57 -3.14 -17.10 6.67
N ASN A 58 -3.87 -18.21 6.61
CA ASN A 58 -3.33 -19.49 6.14
C ASN A 58 -2.85 -19.37 4.70
N GLY A 59 -1.72 -19.99 4.36
CA GLY A 59 -1.21 -19.92 3.00
C GLY A 59 0.13 -20.61 2.79
N LYS A 60 0.70 -20.36 1.61
CA LYS A 60 2.00 -20.88 1.20
C LYS A 60 2.98 -19.73 0.94
N VAL A 61 4.14 -19.79 1.54
CA VAL A 61 5.21 -18.80 1.31
C VAL A 61 5.67 -18.88 -0.15
N ARG A 62 5.50 -17.80 -0.89
CA ARG A 62 5.90 -17.67 -2.29
C ARG A 62 7.31 -17.08 -2.45
N TYR A 63 7.71 -16.27 -1.50
CA TYR A 63 9.00 -15.57 -1.51
C TYR A 63 9.48 -15.37 -0.07
N ALA A 64 10.74 -15.67 0.22
CA ALA A 64 11.34 -15.45 1.54
C ALA A 64 12.85 -15.24 1.40
N ARG A 65 13.28 -14.04 0.99
CA ARG A 65 14.68 -13.65 0.82
C ARG A 65 14.86 -12.14 0.72
N PHE A 66 16.10 -11.69 0.63
CA PHE A 66 16.40 -10.27 0.40
C PHE A 66 15.97 -9.84 -1.01
N ASN A 67 15.29 -8.69 -1.08
CA ASN A 67 14.81 -8.05 -2.31
C ASN A 67 15.52 -6.70 -2.50
N THR A 68 16.19 -6.53 -3.64
CA THR A 68 16.94 -5.31 -3.99
C THR A 68 16.06 -4.16 -4.45
N GLY A 69 14.76 -4.40 -4.71
CA GLY A 69 13.79 -3.40 -5.16
C GLY A 69 13.23 -2.49 -4.05
N GLY A 70 13.94 -2.36 -2.92
CA GLY A 70 13.56 -1.48 -1.82
C GLY A 70 12.86 -2.18 -0.66
N TYR A 71 12.37 -3.41 -0.82
CA TYR A 71 11.68 -4.15 0.25
C TYR A 71 12.63 -4.74 1.33
N GLY A 72 13.94 -4.87 1.04
CA GLY A 72 14.86 -5.53 1.95
C GLY A 72 14.51 -7.01 2.15
N ASN A 73 14.63 -7.52 3.38
CA ASN A 73 14.15 -8.87 3.68
C ASN A 73 12.63 -8.90 3.58
N LEU A 74 12.14 -9.71 2.65
CA LEU A 74 10.75 -9.77 2.23
C LEU A 74 10.21 -11.19 2.35
N VAL A 75 9.05 -11.32 2.98
CA VAL A 75 8.19 -12.51 2.89
C VAL A 75 6.96 -12.16 2.07
N ILE A 76 6.59 -13.02 1.12
CA ILE A 76 5.31 -12.95 0.42
C ILE A 76 4.59 -14.27 0.63
N ILE A 77 3.35 -14.20 1.09
CA ILE A 77 2.51 -15.37 1.30
C ILE A 77 1.33 -15.30 0.33
N ARG A 78 1.09 -16.39 -0.39
CA ARG A 78 -0.13 -16.59 -1.17
C ARG A 78 -1.11 -17.37 -0.31
N HIS A 79 -2.26 -16.78 -0.08
CA HIS A 79 -3.30 -17.32 0.78
C HIS A 79 -4.32 -18.14 0.01
N PHE A 80 -5.01 -19.05 0.71
CA PHE A 80 -6.04 -19.90 0.10
C PHE A 80 -7.30 -19.12 -0.29
N ASN A 81 -7.49 -17.93 0.27
CA ASN A 81 -8.56 -16.99 -0.11
C ASN A 81 -8.24 -16.16 -1.38
N GLY A 82 -7.13 -16.45 -2.09
CA GLY A 82 -6.72 -15.78 -3.32
C GLY A 82 -5.87 -14.54 -3.14
N LEU A 83 -5.73 -14.00 -1.93
CA LEU A 83 -4.91 -12.84 -1.65
C LEU A 83 -3.42 -13.18 -1.56
N GLU A 84 -2.58 -12.16 -1.77
CA GLU A 84 -1.18 -12.17 -1.40
C GLU A 84 -0.89 -11.08 -0.36
N THR A 85 -0.10 -11.42 0.65
CA THR A 85 0.40 -10.45 1.62
C THR A 85 1.91 -10.33 1.56
N TYR A 86 2.40 -9.11 1.72
CA TYR A 86 3.82 -8.74 1.65
C TYR A 86 4.24 -8.21 3.01
N TYR A 87 5.34 -8.73 3.53
CA TYR A 87 5.94 -8.35 4.81
C TYR A 87 7.38 -7.95 4.57
N ALA A 88 7.64 -6.66 4.54
CA ALA A 88 8.95 -6.13 4.14
C ALA A 88 9.72 -5.48 5.29
N HIS A 89 10.97 -5.17 5.02
CA HIS A 89 11.95 -4.54 5.91
C HIS A 89 12.31 -5.38 7.14
N LEU A 90 12.07 -6.69 7.09
CA LEU A 90 12.35 -7.61 8.20
C LEU A 90 13.85 -7.65 8.53
N SER A 91 14.18 -7.80 9.81
CA SER A 91 15.58 -8.05 10.24
C SER A 91 15.97 -9.52 10.08
N ARG A 92 15.00 -10.42 10.25
CA ARG A 92 15.18 -11.88 10.16
C ARG A 92 13.98 -12.54 9.48
N LEU A 93 14.25 -13.59 8.72
CA LEU A 93 13.24 -14.44 8.11
C LEU A 93 13.18 -15.77 8.86
N ASP A 94 12.00 -16.18 9.35
CA ASP A 94 11.80 -17.41 10.11
C ASP A 94 11.03 -18.47 9.30
N VAL A 95 10.86 -18.22 7.99
CA VAL A 95 10.21 -19.12 7.03
C VAL A 95 11.01 -19.19 5.74
N LYS A 96 10.76 -20.22 4.96
CA LYS A 96 11.37 -20.44 3.63
C LYS A 96 10.33 -20.58 2.53
N GLU A 97 10.74 -20.36 1.30
CA GLU A 97 9.86 -20.53 0.12
C GLU A 97 9.26 -21.94 0.09
N ASN A 98 8.03 -22.02 -0.39
CA ASN A 98 7.19 -23.21 -0.44
C ASN A 98 6.68 -23.75 0.91
N GLN A 99 7.03 -23.16 2.03
CA GLN A 99 6.52 -23.54 3.34
C GLN A 99 5.05 -23.19 3.49
N LEU A 100 4.26 -24.12 4.02
CA LEU A 100 2.89 -23.86 4.48
C LEU A 100 2.93 -23.16 5.84
N VAL A 101 2.11 -22.15 6.00
CA VAL A 101 1.99 -21.36 7.24
C VAL A 101 0.52 -21.19 7.62
N LYS A 102 0.25 -21.24 8.92
CA LYS A 102 -1.05 -20.88 9.47
C LYS A 102 -1.08 -19.41 9.86
N ALA A 103 -2.25 -18.80 9.86
CA ALA A 103 -2.46 -17.48 10.42
C ALA A 103 -1.90 -17.40 11.84
N GLY A 104 -1.23 -16.31 12.18
CA GLY A 104 -0.57 -16.12 13.48
C GLY A 104 0.81 -16.76 13.62
N LYS A 105 1.26 -17.59 12.66
CA LYS A 105 2.65 -18.07 12.67
C LYS A 105 3.63 -16.91 12.55
N VAL A 106 4.61 -16.83 13.45
CA VAL A 106 5.73 -15.90 13.31
C VAL A 106 6.52 -16.27 12.06
N ILE A 107 6.70 -15.29 11.17
CA ILE A 107 7.38 -15.44 9.87
C ILE A 107 8.70 -14.68 9.80
N GLY A 108 8.97 -13.86 10.80
CA GLY A 108 10.22 -13.09 10.93
C GLY A 108 10.12 -12.07 12.04
N LEU A 109 11.17 -11.28 12.18
CA LEU A 109 11.25 -10.18 13.13
C LEU A 109 11.27 -8.83 12.42
N GLY A 110 10.72 -7.82 13.07
CA GLY A 110 10.73 -6.44 12.62
C GLY A 110 12.14 -5.94 12.31
N GLY A 111 12.23 -4.95 11.43
CA GLY A 111 13.51 -4.40 11.01
C GLY A 111 13.38 -3.09 10.23
N ASN A 112 14.41 -2.78 9.48
CA ASN A 112 14.47 -1.66 8.55
C ASN A 112 15.39 -1.97 7.35
N THR A 113 15.51 -3.23 6.96
CA THR A 113 16.33 -3.63 5.81
C THR A 113 15.78 -3.05 4.51
N GLY A 114 16.66 -2.74 3.54
CA GLY A 114 16.25 -2.17 2.25
C GLY A 114 15.93 -0.68 2.26
N VAL A 115 15.83 -0.03 3.43
CA VAL A 115 15.58 1.41 3.58
C VAL A 115 16.68 2.08 4.39
N LYS A 116 17.09 3.31 3.99
CA LYS A 116 18.25 3.98 4.61
C LYS A 116 17.88 4.98 5.71
N TRP A 117 16.69 5.58 5.63
CA TRP A 117 16.36 6.80 6.40
C TRP A 117 15.08 6.68 7.22
N SER A 118 14.59 5.47 7.47
CA SER A 118 13.46 5.22 8.36
C SER A 118 13.87 4.40 9.56
N GLY A 119 13.17 4.61 10.68
CA GLY A 119 13.26 3.71 11.83
C GLY A 119 12.64 2.34 11.52
N PRO A 120 12.76 1.36 12.45
CA PRO A 120 12.14 0.06 12.28
C PRO A 120 10.64 0.17 12.06
N HIS A 121 10.12 -0.52 11.04
CA HIS A 121 8.70 -0.61 10.73
C HIS A 121 8.44 -1.84 9.87
N LEU A 122 7.20 -2.33 9.92
CA LEU A 122 6.70 -3.29 8.96
C LEU A 122 6.06 -2.55 7.80
N HIS A 123 6.57 -2.72 6.59
CA HIS A 123 5.79 -2.39 5.40
C HIS A 123 4.91 -3.59 5.03
N PHE A 124 3.60 -3.42 5.19
CA PHE A 124 2.60 -4.46 4.98
C PHE A 124 1.69 -4.13 3.81
N GLU A 125 1.61 -5.03 2.82
CA GLU A 125 0.71 -4.89 1.68
C GLU A 125 -0.26 -6.06 1.62
N VAL A 126 -1.46 -5.80 1.09
CA VAL A 126 -2.42 -6.82 0.67
C VAL A 126 -2.69 -6.61 -0.83
N ARG A 127 -2.66 -7.68 -1.58
CA ARG A 127 -2.88 -7.67 -3.02
C ARG A 127 -3.85 -8.74 -3.44
N ASP A 128 -4.67 -8.39 -4.43
CA ASP A 128 -5.29 -9.34 -5.31
C ASP A 128 -4.41 -9.45 -6.56
N HIS A 129 -3.79 -10.61 -6.79
CA HIS A 129 -2.75 -10.80 -7.80
C HIS A 129 -1.62 -9.75 -7.67
N ASP A 130 -1.39 -8.95 -8.71
CA ASP A 130 -0.38 -7.87 -8.71
C ASP A 130 -0.93 -6.51 -8.22
N PHE A 131 -2.23 -6.43 -7.92
CA PHE A 131 -2.92 -5.17 -7.62
C PHE A 131 -3.08 -4.97 -6.11
N ALA A 132 -2.28 -4.06 -5.56
CA ALA A 132 -2.40 -3.70 -4.16
C ALA A 132 -3.63 -2.82 -3.91
N PHE A 133 -4.27 -3.02 -2.78
CA PHE A 133 -5.34 -2.20 -2.24
C PHE A 133 -5.08 -1.88 -0.76
N ASP A 134 -5.85 -0.96 -0.20
CA ASP A 134 -5.64 -0.52 1.17
C ASP A 134 -5.90 -1.64 2.17
N PRO A 135 -4.90 -2.09 2.96
CA PRO A 135 -5.10 -3.11 3.98
C PRO A 135 -6.16 -2.74 5.03
N GLU A 136 -6.40 -1.44 5.28
CA GLU A 136 -7.45 -0.98 6.19
C GLU A 136 -8.88 -1.22 5.67
N LYS A 137 -9.04 -1.76 4.46
CA LYS A 137 -10.32 -2.32 4.01
C LYS A 137 -10.63 -3.69 4.59
N ILE A 138 -9.64 -4.38 5.11
CA ILE A 138 -9.75 -5.72 5.70
C ILE A 138 -9.57 -5.67 7.21
N PHE A 139 -8.62 -4.87 7.69
CA PHE A 139 -8.25 -4.79 9.10
C PHE A 139 -8.36 -3.37 9.62
N SER A 140 -8.95 -3.17 10.79
CA SER A 140 -8.68 -2.00 11.60
C SER A 140 -7.47 -2.29 12.50
N ILE A 141 -6.30 -1.80 12.12
CA ILE A 141 -5.08 -1.94 12.95
C ILE A 141 -5.27 -1.20 14.28
N LYS A 142 -5.90 -0.02 14.24
CA LYS A 142 -6.16 0.81 15.41
C LYS A 142 -7.04 0.11 16.44
N ASP A 143 -8.12 -0.51 15.99
CA ASP A 143 -9.10 -1.16 16.86
C ASP A 143 -8.77 -2.65 17.07
N SER A 144 -7.75 -3.15 16.37
CA SER A 144 -7.31 -4.56 16.39
C SER A 144 -8.43 -5.54 16.00
N VAL A 145 -9.27 -5.13 15.04
CA VAL A 145 -10.42 -5.92 14.60
C VAL A 145 -10.38 -6.18 13.10
N TRP A 146 -11.03 -7.27 12.75
CA TRP A 146 -11.40 -7.65 11.39
C TRP A 146 -12.70 -6.96 10.98
N LEU A 147 -12.80 -6.52 9.71
CA LEU A 147 -13.92 -5.71 9.25
C LEU A 147 -15.08 -6.49 8.61
N GLY A 148 -15.00 -7.82 8.55
CA GLY A 148 -16.12 -8.66 8.12
C GLY A 148 -15.72 -9.87 7.25
N ASP A 149 -16.68 -10.79 7.07
CA ASP A 149 -16.46 -12.08 6.41
C ASP A 149 -16.39 -11.99 4.88
N LYS A 150 -16.73 -10.84 4.34
CA LYS A 150 -16.72 -10.57 2.89
C LYS A 150 -16.25 -9.15 2.62
N ILE A 151 -15.45 -8.98 1.59
CA ILE A 151 -15.07 -7.68 1.08
C ILE A 151 -15.35 -7.61 -0.42
N LEU A 152 -16.05 -6.57 -0.85
CA LEU A 152 -16.22 -6.24 -2.26
C LEU A 152 -15.23 -5.12 -2.62
N LEU A 153 -14.16 -5.48 -3.31
CA LEU A 153 -13.22 -4.52 -3.89
C LEU A 153 -13.74 -4.07 -5.25
N LYS A 154 -13.76 -2.77 -5.48
CA LYS A 154 -14.05 -2.16 -6.78
C LYS A 154 -12.73 -1.78 -7.46
N LYS A 155 -12.73 -1.67 -8.78
CA LYS A 155 -11.57 -1.21 -9.56
C LYS A 155 -10.92 0.06 -8.99
N ALA A 156 -11.73 0.98 -8.47
CA ALA A 156 -11.26 2.22 -7.86
C ALA A 156 -10.48 2.04 -6.56
N ASP A 157 -10.53 0.88 -5.93
CA ASP A 157 -9.83 0.60 -4.67
C ASP A 157 -8.36 0.22 -4.88
N PHE A 158 -8.00 -0.15 -6.11
CA PHE A 158 -6.65 -0.61 -6.40
C PHE A 158 -5.69 0.55 -6.69
N HIS A 159 -4.46 0.41 -6.18
CA HIS A 159 -3.40 1.43 -6.29
C HIS A 159 -3.14 1.90 -7.72
N SER A 160 -3.18 1.00 -8.69
CA SER A 160 -2.92 1.31 -10.11
C SER A 160 -3.94 2.29 -10.67
N VAL A 161 -5.21 2.14 -10.32
CA VAL A 161 -6.30 3.04 -10.73
C VAL A 161 -6.22 4.36 -9.98
N ILE A 162 -6.01 4.32 -8.65
CA ILE A 162 -5.84 5.52 -7.83
C ILE A 162 -4.63 6.34 -8.31
N ALA A 163 -3.50 5.68 -8.61
CA ALA A 163 -2.32 6.34 -9.14
C ALA A 163 -2.55 6.94 -10.53
N ALA A 164 -3.21 6.18 -11.43
CA ALA A 164 -3.54 6.63 -12.78
C ALA A 164 -4.55 7.78 -12.81
N SER A 165 -5.47 7.83 -11.83
CA SER A 165 -6.44 8.91 -11.72
C SER A 165 -5.81 10.26 -11.34
N ARG A 166 -4.58 10.24 -10.78
CA ARG A 166 -3.85 11.44 -10.36
C ARG A 166 -2.91 11.90 -11.46
N LYS A 167 -3.32 12.92 -12.21
CA LYS A 167 -2.52 13.52 -13.28
C LYS A 167 -1.74 14.73 -12.75
N TYR A 168 -0.45 14.75 -13.00
CA TYR A 168 0.42 15.87 -12.66
C TYR A 168 0.91 16.57 -13.92
N HIS A 169 1.05 17.89 -13.83
CA HIS A 169 1.67 18.74 -14.83
C HIS A 169 2.93 19.39 -14.24
N ARG A 170 4.01 19.42 -15.00
CA ARG A 170 5.20 20.19 -14.68
C ARG A 170 5.11 21.54 -15.38
N ILE A 171 5.10 22.62 -14.60
CA ILE A 171 4.95 23.99 -15.08
C ILE A 171 6.05 24.33 -16.08
N LYS A 172 5.67 24.88 -17.20
CA LYS A 172 6.55 25.47 -18.22
C LYS A 172 6.47 26.98 -18.14
N SER A 173 7.38 27.68 -18.86
CA SER A 173 7.37 29.12 -18.93
C SER A 173 6.03 29.66 -19.47
N GLY A 174 5.47 30.65 -18.81
CA GLY A 174 4.21 31.31 -19.19
C GLY A 174 2.93 30.57 -18.81
N GLU A 175 3.01 29.36 -18.23
CA GLU A 175 1.83 28.64 -17.80
C GLU A 175 1.28 29.14 -16.46
N THR A 176 -0.05 29.20 -16.34
CA THR A 176 -0.79 29.64 -15.16
C THR A 176 -1.73 28.54 -14.68
N LEU A 177 -2.25 28.66 -13.46
CA LEU A 177 -3.30 27.74 -12.98
C LEU A 177 -4.56 27.77 -13.84
N SER A 178 -4.91 28.96 -14.37
CA SER A 178 -6.06 29.10 -15.30
C SER A 178 -5.81 28.38 -16.62
N TYR A 179 -4.61 28.49 -17.17
CA TYR A 179 -4.22 27.72 -18.35
C TYR A 179 -4.32 26.21 -18.11
N LEU A 180 -3.82 25.74 -16.96
CA LEU A 180 -3.92 24.32 -16.60
C LEU A 180 -5.38 23.87 -16.42
N ALA A 181 -6.22 24.72 -15.84
CA ALA A 181 -7.64 24.42 -15.65
C ALA A 181 -8.33 24.15 -16.99
N VAL A 182 -8.11 25.02 -17.97
CA VAL A 182 -8.62 24.85 -19.36
C VAL A 182 -8.03 23.59 -19.99
N ARG A 183 -6.70 23.47 -19.99
CA ARG A 183 -5.99 22.33 -20.63
C ARG A 183 -6.42 20.96 -20.12
N TYR A 184 -6.77 20.85 -18.84
CA TYR A 184 -7.14 19.59 -18.20
C TYR A 184 -8.65 19.45 -17.93
N ASN A 185 -9.47 20.32 -18.53
CA ASN A 185 -10.93 20.34 -18.36
C ASN A 185 -11.34 20.28 -16.87
N THR A 186 -10.81 21.21 -16.09
CA THR A 186 -11.04 21.35 -14.65
C THR A 186 -11.18 22.83 -14.28
N THR A 187 -11.18 23.16 -13.00
CA THR A 187 -11.22 24.55 -12.51
C THR A 187 -10.02 24.85 -11.62
N VAL A 188 -9.61 26.12 -11.53
CA VAL A 188 -8.55 26.54 -10.60
C VAL A 188 -8.89 26.13 -9.16
N SER A 189 -10.14 26.30 -8.74
CA SER A 189 -10.60 25.90 -7.41
C SER A 189 -10.39 24.40 -7.14
N LYS A 190 -10.68 23.54 -8.12
CA LYS A 190 -10.41 22.09 -8.00
C LYS A 190 -8.91 21.79 -7.96
N ILE A 191 -8.10 22.48 -8.77
CA ILE A 191 -6.64 22.34 -8.73
C ILE A 191 -6.11 22.72 -7.33
N LEU A 192 -6.54 23.85 -6.78
CA LEU A 192 -6.13 24.29 -5.43
C LEU A 192 -6.56 23.30 -4.36
N LYS A 193 -7.79 22.79 -4.41
CA LYS A 193 -8.31 21.80 -3.46
C LYS A 193 -7.44 20.53 -3.40
N ILE A 194 -6.89 20.10 -4.52
CA ILE A 194 -6.05 18.88 -4.60
C ILE A 194 -4.54 19.16 -4.44
N ASN A 195 -4.16 20.43 -4.27
CA ASN A 195 -2.80 20.90 -3.97
C ASN A 195 -2.81 21.78 -2.71
N PRO A 196 -2.97 21.23 -1.51
CA PRO A 196 -3.21 22.02 -0.28
C PRO A 196 -2.08 22.97 0.10
N LYS A 197 -0.91 22.85 -0.53
CA LYS A 197 0.20 23.79 -0.36
C LYS A 197 0.09 25.03 -1.27
N LEU A 198 -0.90 25.09 -2.14
CA LEU A 198 -1.17 26.21 -3.03
C LEU A 198 -2.44 26.94 -2.61
N ASN A 199 -2.44 28.25 -2.80
CA ASN A 199 -3.62 29.12 -2.73
C ASN A 199 -3.71 29.98 -4.00
N ILE A 200 -4.75 30.81 -4.11
CA ILE A 200 -4.99 31.63 -5.31
C ILE A 200 -3.85 32.62 -5.61
N ASN A 201 -3.12 33.03 -4.59
CA ASN A 201 -1.99 33.98 -4.69
C ASN A 201 -0.64 33.28 -4.80
N SER A 202 -0.60 31.95 -4.86
CA SER A 202 0.66 31.22 -4.94
C SER A 202 1.35 31.46 -6.28
N ILE A 203 2.61 31.84 -6.24
CA ILE A 203 3.47 31.91 -7.42
C ILE A 203 3.87 30.50 -7.81
N ILE A 204 3.51 30.10 -9.03
CA ILE A 204 3.91 28.81 -9.60
C ILE A 204 5.13 28.99 -10.48
N GLY A 205 6.25 28.40 -10.08
CA GLY A 205 7.53 28.49 -10.83
C GLY A 205 7.69 27.41 -11.89
N ILE A 206 8.54 27.68 -12.89
CA ILE A 206 8.91 26.69 -13.91
C ILE A 206 9.48 25.44 -13.23
N GLY A 207 9.07 24.27 -13.72
CA GLY A 207 9.48 22.98 -13.14
C GLY A 207 8.64 22.50 -11.96
N MET A 208 7.82 23.37 -11.36
CA MET A 208 6.92 22.97 -10.28
C MET A 208 5.93 21.90 -10.75
N LYS A 209 5.74 20.88 -9.93
CA LYS A 209 4.83 19.76 -10.24
C LYS A 209 3.49 20.00 -9.56
N ILE A 210 2.46 20.27 -10.35
CA ILE A 210 1.10 20.56 -9.88
C ILE A 210 0.19 19.38 -10.24
N ARG A 211 -0.58 18.92 -9.29
CA ARG A 211 -1.63 17.95 -9.55
C ARG A 211 -2.80 18.64 -10.24
N VAL A 212 -3.26 18.09 -11.37
CA VAL A 212 -4.33 18.66 -12.21
C VAL A 212 -5.56 17.76 -12.29
N ARG A 213 -5.47 16.56 -11.73
CA ARG A 213 -6.58 15.60 -11.60
C ARG A 213 -6.35 14.66 -10.44
#